data_df6bd2c1894a2d55d109613fe734b9a9
#
_entry.id   df6bd2c1894a2d55d109613fe734b9a9
#
_cell.length_a   1.000
_cell.length_b   1.000
_cell.length_c   1.000
_cell.angle_alpha   90.00
_cell.angle_beta   90.00
_cell.angle_gamma   90.00
#
_symmetry.space_group_name_H-M   'P 1'
#
loop_
_entity.id
_entity.type
_entity.pdbx_description
1 polymer ?
#
loop_
_entity_poly.entity_id
_entity_poly.type
_entity_poly.pdbx_seq_one_letter_code
_entity_poly.pdbx_strand_id
1 'polypeptide(L)'
;ESHQLIHKLVRQASRRCDIAYEFKDGSVAYDDIPDPLPFDVDAPVIEIPEEFFGIWYMDCMDDPKKYDGKTVKYLAQVCQTPQAGKGAFVPGRFAMTCCVQDIQFVGMPCKYDDYKSLEQRSWINITAKVNVKYHPIYKGQTPDSTGPVLTAISVEPGEKPAQDVVMFS
;
A
#
# COMPACT_ATOMS: atom_id res chain seq x y z
N GLU A 1 -4.89 -6.37 15.41
CA GLU A 1 -6.25 -6.86 15.14
C GLU A 1 -6.98 -6.02 14.09
N SER A 2 -6.85 -4.69 14.10
CA SER A 2 -7.52 -3.81 13.14
C SER A 2 -7.05 -4.03 11.69
N HIS A 3 -5.76 -4.30 11.46
CA HIS A 3 -5.22 -4.55 10.12
C HIS A 3 -5.77 -5.82 9.47
N GLN A 4 -5.92 -6.90 10.25
CA GLN A 4 -6.51 -8.14 9.72
C GLN A 4 -7.99 -7.99 9.39
N LEU A 5 -8.71 -7.18 10.19
CA LEU A 5 -10.13 -6.93 9.95
C LEU A 5 -10.34 -6.11 8.67
N ILE A 6 -9.48 -5.11 8.46
CA ILE A 6 -9.51 -4.26 7.26
C ILE A 6 -9.16 -5.08 6.01
N HIS A 7 -8.13 -5.92 6.08
CA HIS A 7 -7.80 -6.86 5.01
C HIS A 7 -9.00 -7.75 4.63
N LYS A 8 -9.72 -8.22 5.65
CA LYS A 8 -10.89 -9.07 5.45
C LYS A 8 -12.07 -8.30 4.84
N LEU A 9 -12.28 -7.06 5.28
CA LEU A 9 -13.35 -6.20 4.77
C LEU A 9 -13.10 -5.72 3.33
N VAL A 10 -11.86 -5.38 3.01
CA VAL A 10 -11.48 -4.98 1.65
C VAL A 10 -11.58 -6.16 0.69
N ARG A 11 -11.16 -7.36 1.11
CA ARG A 11 -11.38 -8.57 0.32
C ARG A 11 -12.87 -8.83 0.06
N GLN A 12 -13.73 -8.52 1.03
CA GLN A 12 -15.18 -8.67 0.86
C GLN A 12 -15.78 -7.59 -0.04
N ALA A 13 -15.26 -6.36 0.02
CA ALA A 13 -15.71 -5.27 -0.83
C ALA A 13 -15.27 -5.46 -2.29
N SER A 14 -14.02 -5.89 -2.49
CA SER A 14 -13.49 -6.22 -3.81
C SER A 14 -14.28 -7.34 -4.50
N ARG A 15 -14.72 -8.34 -3.73
CA ARG A 15 -15.52 -9.45 -4.24
C ARG A 15 -16.94 -9.05 -4.67
N ARG A 16 -17.45 -7.89 -4.26
CA ARG A 16 -18.77 -7.40 -4.67
C ARG A 16 -18.79 -6.76 -6.05
N CYS A 17 -17.63 -6.50 -6.62
CA CYS A 17 -17.47 -6.04 -8.00
C CYS A 17 -17.14 -7.17 -8.98
N ASP A 18 -17.26 -8.44 -8.54
CA ASP A 18 -17.02 -9.59 -9.38
C ASP A 18 -18.02 -9.59 -10.54
N ILE A 19 -17.51 -9.56 -11.76
CA ILE A 19 -18.33 -9.71 -12.96
C ILE A 19 -18.75 -11.17 -13.02
N ALA A 20 -20.04 -11.41 -12.82
CA ALA A 20 -20.62 -12.74 -12.98
C ALA A 20 -20.75 -13.06 -14.47
N TYR A 21 -20.08 -14.12 -14.92
CA TYR A 21 -20.29 -14.68 -16.25
C TYR A 21 -21.32 -15.80 -16.16
N GLU A 22 -22.39 -15.65 -16.95
CA GLU A 22 -23.38 -16.69 -17.09
C GLU A 22 -22.94 -17.66 -18.19
N PHE A 23 -22.71 -18.92 -17.84
CA PHE A 23 -22.41 -19.97 -18.80
C PHE A 23 -23.69 -20.40 -19.53
N LYS A 24 -23.52 -20.96 -20.75
CA LYS A 24 -24.64 -21.46 -21.58
C LYS A 24 -25.50 -22.56 -20.92
N ASP A 25 -25.02 -23.17 -19.86
CA ASP A 25 -25.72 -24.17 -19.06
C ASP A 25 -26.50 -23.59 -17.87
N GLY A 26 -26.50 -22.24 -17.73
CA GLY A 26 -27.18 -21.56 -16.62
C GLY A 26 -26.39 -21.58 -15.30
N SER A 27 -25.19 -22.12 -15.28
CA SER A 27 -24.31 -21.99 -14.11
C SER A 27 -23.65 -20.61 -14.08
N VAL A 28 -23.56 -20.00 -12.90
CA VAL A 28 -22.85 -18.76 -12.70
C VAL A 28 -21.49 -19.09 -12.09
N ALA A 29 -20.40 -18.88 -12.83
CA ALA A 29 -19.08 -18.93 -12.27
C ALA A 29 -18.65 -17.50 -11.92
N TYR A 30 -18.31 -17.31 -10.67
CA TYR A 30 -17.53 -16.15 -10.26
C TYR A 30 -16.08 -16.49 -10.59
N ASP A 31 -15.60 -16.00 -11.70
CA ASP A 31 -14.19 -16.14 -12.00
C ASP A 31 -13.38 -15.30 -11.02
N ASP A 32 -12.36 -15.89 -10.44
CA ASP A 32 -11.31 -15.21 -9.71
C ASP A 32 -10.41 -14.41 -10.69
N ILE A 33 -11.03 -13.71 -11.65
CA ILE A 33 -10.29 -12.75 -12.45
C ILE A 33 -10.11 -11.53 -11.53
N PRO A 34 -8.88 -11.28 -11.02
CA PRO A 34 -8.67 -10.08 -10.26
C PRO A 34 -9.04 -8.87 -11.11
N ASP A 35 -9.80 -7.94 -10.55
CA ASP A 35 -10.02 -6.65 -11.19
C ASP A 35 -8.66 -6.11 -11.66
N PRO A 36 -8.57 -5.63 -12.91
CA PRO A 36 -7.31 -5.09 -13.39
C PRO A 36 -6.88 -3.96 -12.47
N LEU A 37 -5.66 -4.06 -11.95
CA LEU A 37 -5.10 -3.01 -11.12
C LEU A 37 -5.04 -1.71 -11.93
N PRO A 38 -5.34 -0.56 -11.31
CA PRO A 38 -5.35 0.73 -12.00
C PRO A 38 -3.95 1.29 -12.30
N PHE A 39 -2.94 0.44 -12.26
CA PHE A 39 -1.55 0.76 -12.56
C PHE A 39 -0.83 -0.48 -13.12
N ASP A 40 0.22 -0.24 -13.91
CA ASP A 40 0.96 -1.31 -14.58
C ASP A 40 2.05 -1.89 -13.66
N VAL A 41 1.83 -3.09 -13.13
CA VAL A 41 2.78 -3.78 -12.25
C VAL A 41 4.03 -4.29 -12.97
N ASP A 42 4.03 -4.32 -14.28
CA ASP A 42 5.17 -4.77 -15.09
C ASP A 42 6.05 -3.61 -15.57
N ALA A 43 5.65 -2.38 -15.30
CA ALA A 43 6.43 -1.21 -15.66
C ALA A 43 7.78 -1.18 -14.92
N PRO A 44 8.85 -0.63 -15.52
CA PRO A 44 10.15 -0.47 -14.86
C PRO A 44 10.06 0.33 -13.55
N VAL A 45 9.19 1.33 -13.53
CA VAL A 45 8.77 2.05 -12.32
C VAL A 45 7.26 2.02 -12.29
N ILE A 46 6.72 1.41 -11.25
CA ILE A 46 5.27 1.33 -11.07
C ILE A 46 4.79 2.67 -10.49
N GLU A 47 4.17 3.48 -11.32
CA GLU A 47 3.59 4.75 -10.88
C GLU A 47 2.20 4.49 -10.30
N ILE A 48 2.05 4.79 -9.02
CA ILE A 48 0.78 4.62 -8.30
C ILE A 48 0.08 5.99 -8.29
N PRO A 49 -1.06 6.14 -9.00
CA PRO A 49 -1.86 7.36 -8.88
C PRO A 49 -2.25 7.59 -7.42
N GLU A 50 -2.28 8.84 -6.98
CA GLU A 50 -2.42 9.17 -5.56
C GLU A 50 -3.73 8.64 -4.96
N GLU A 51 -4.81 8.65 -5.74
CA GLU A 51 -6.11 8.12 -5.32
C GLU A 51 -6.12 6.59 -5.15
N PHE A 52 -5.16 5.88 -5.75
CA PHE A 52 -5.06 4.42 -5.70
C PHE A 52 -3.98 3.91 -4.74
N PHE A 53 -3.43 4.76 -3.89
CA PHE A 53 -2.47 4.34 -2.87
C PHE A 53 -3.05 3.22 -1.98
N GLY A 54 -4.31 3.35 -1.56
CA GLY A 54 -4.95 2.36 -0.71
C GLY A 54 -5.03 0.99 -1.38
N ILE A 55 -5.39 0.95 -2.65
CA ILE A 55 -5.45 -0.30 -3.44
C ILE A 55 -4.06 -0.93 -3.56
N TRP A 56 -3.05 -0.14 -3.90
CA TRP A 56 -1.69 -0.63 -3.97
C TRP A 56 -1.18 -1.16 -2.63
N TYR A 57 -1.40 -0.40 -1.55
CA TYR A 57 -0.98 -0.80 -0.21
C TYR A 57 -1.55 -2.16 0.17
N MET A 58 -2.84 -2.35 -0.04
CA MET A 58 -3.53 -3.60 0.28
C MET A 58 -3.04 -4.76 -0.59
N ASP A 59 -2.89 -4.54 -1.88
CA ASP A 59 -2.39 -5.57 -2.80
C ASP A 59 -0.95 -5.98 -2.46
N CYS A 60 -0.10 -5.02 -2.14
CA CYS A 60 1.29 -5.27 -1.75
C CYS A 60 1.40 -5.99 -0.41
N MET A 61 0.55 -5.67 0.55
CA MET A 61 0.51 -6.37 1.84
C MET A 61 -0.07 -7.78 1.73
N ASP A 62 -1.00 -7.97 0.81
CA ASP A 62 -1.67 -9.26 0.58
C ASP A 62 -0.79 -10.23 -0.21
N ASP A 63 -0.11 -9.73 -1.23
CA ASP A 63 0.81 -10.52 -2.07
C ASP A 63 2.14 -9.75 -2.25
N PRO A 64 2.97 -9.69 -1.21
CA PRO A 64 4.20 -8.91 -1.27
C PRO A 64 5.21 -9.45 -2.29
N LYS A 65 5.21 -10.75 -2.56
CA LYS A 65 6.12 -11.36 -3.54
C LYS A 65 5.92 -10.82 -4.95
N LYS A 66 4.72 -10.41 -5.29
CA LYS A 66 4.38 -9.78 -6.56
C LYS A 66 5.18 -8.50 -6.81
N TYR A 67 5.52 -7.78 -5.75
CA TYR A 67 6.26 -6.52 -5.80
C TYR A 67 7.73 -6.66 -5.41
N ASP A 68 8.17 -7.83 -5.00
CA ASP A 68 9.55 -8.05 -4.55
C ASP A 68 10.55 -7.71 -5.65
N GLY A 69 11.51 -6.84 -5.34
CA GLY A 69 12.50 -6.35 -6.28
C GLY A 69 12.03 -5.26 -7.25
N LYS A 70 10.76 -4.89 -7.19
CA LYS A 70 10.18 -3.85 -8.08
C LYS A 70 10.35 -2.45 -7.50
N THR A 71 10.33 -1.46 -8.38
CA THR A 71 10.41 -0.04 -8.03
C THR A 71 9.04 0.59 -8.16
N VAL A 72 8.65 1.34 -7.14
CA VAL A 72 7.36 2.06 -7.09
C VAL A 72 7.59 3.55 -6.91
N LYS A 73 6.66 4.36 -7.41
CA LYS A 73 6.65 5.80 -7.24
C LYS A 73 5.25 6.24 -6.82
N TYR A 74 5.16 6.99 -5.73
CA TYR A 74 3.87 7.46 -5.23
C TYR A 74 3.99 8.71 -4.38
N LEU A 75 2.88 9.42 -4.19
CA LEU A 75 2.73 10.56 -3.30
C LEU A 75 2.44 10.06 -1.88
N ALA A 76 3.22 10.54 -0.91
CA ALA A 76 3.09 10.12 0.49
C ALA A 76 3.25 11.28 1.46
N GLN A 77 2.75 11.07 2.68
CA GLN A 77 3.12 11.88 3.83
C GLN A 77 4.23 11.20 4.63
N VAL A 78 5.13 12.02 5.16
CA VAL A 78 6.22 11.55 6.02
C VAL A 78 5.68 11.21 7.41
N CYS A 79 5.96 10.00 7.89
CA CYS A 79 5.75 9.62 9.27
C CYS A 79 7.09 9.19 9.89
N GLN A 80 7.62 10.03 10.74
CA GLN A 80 8.79 9.71 11.56
C GLN A 80 8.32 8.92 12.77
N THR A 81 8.74 7.67 12.86
CA THR A 81 8.38 6.78 13.97
C THR A 81 9.52 5.81 14.28
N PRO A 82 9.80 5.55 15.57
CA PRO A 82 10.78 4.53 15.97
C PRO A 82 10.45 3.13 15.45
N GLN A 83 9.17 2.85 15.19
CA GLN A 83 8.71 1.55 14.67
C GLN A 83 9.24 1.25 13.28
N ALA A 84 9.58 2.27 12.50
CA ALA A 84 10.19 2.08 11.17
C ALA A 84 11.58 1.46 11.23
N GLY A 85 12.26 1.56 12.38
CA GLY A 85 13.61 1.10 12.57
C GLY A 85 14.65 2.20 12.37
N LYS A 86 15.91 1.85 12.65
CA LYS A 86 17.02 2.78 12.51
C LYS A 86 17.27 3.15 11.05
N GLY A 87 17.41 4.44 10.78
CA GLY A 87 17.67 4.93 9.43
C GLY A 87 16.47 4.85 8.49
N ALA A 88 15.25 4.80 9.04
CA ALA A 88 14.03 4.61 8.28
C ALA A 88 12.89 5.50 8.78
N PHE A 89 11.91 5.68 7.92
CA PHE A 89 10.65 6.37 8.21
C PHE A 89 9.50 5.63 7.50
N VAL A 90 8.29 6.08 7.67
CA VAL A 90 7.14 5.49 6.98
C VAL A 90 6.54 6.53 6.03
N PRO A 91 6.77 6.39 4.71
CA PRO A 91 6.05 7.18 3.70
C PRO A 91 4.69 6.53 3.44
N GLY A 92 3.64 7.13 3.95
CA GLY A 92 2.30 6.55 3.86
C GLY A 92 1.22 7.59 3.66
N ARG A 93 -0.02 7.16 3.85
CA ARG A 93 -1.20 8.00 3.72
C ARG A 93 -2.21 7.66 4.81
N PHE A 94 -3.05 8.62 5.15
CA PHE A 94 -4.28 8.32 5.86
C PHE A 94 -5.26 7.65 4.91
N ALA A 95 -5.85 6.56 5.35
CA ALA A 95 -6.77 5.75 4.55
C ALA A 95 -7.99 5.35 5.37
N MET A 96 -9.13 5.20 4.69
CA MET A 96 -10.36 4.74 5.33
C MET A 96 -11.09 3.72 4.46
N THR A 97 -11.92 2.89 5.09
CA THR A 97 -12.72 1.87 4.40
C THR A 97 -14.10 2.43 4.04
N CYS A 98 -14.83 2.95 4.99
CA CYS A 98 -16.21 3.40 4.80
C CYS A 98 -16.57 4.69 5.53
N CYS A 99 -15.90 5.06 6.61
CA CYS A 99 -16.27 6.22 7.40
C CYS A 99 -15.09 6.84 8.13
N VAL A 100 -15.28 8.07 8.58
CA VAL A 100 -14.25 8.88 9.26
C VAL A 100 -13.65 8.16 10.48
N GLN A 101 -14.42 7.30 11.14
CA GLN A 101 -13.99 6.55 12.33
C GLN A 101 -12.97 5.46 12.01
N ASP A 102 -12.87 5.05 10.74
CA ASP A 102 -11.92 4.02 10.28
C ASP A 102 -10.60 4.61 9.78
N ILE A 103 -10.43 5.92 9.85
CA ILE A 103 -9.22 6.57 9.34
C ILE A 103 -8.01 6.13 10.14
N GLN A 104 -7.01 5.63 9.43
CA GLN A 104 -5.73 5.26 10.01
C GLN A 104 -4.60 5.59 9.04
N PHE A 105 -3.43 5.87 9.59
CA PHE A 105 -2.23 6.05 8.80
C PHE A 105 -1.65 4.69 8.45
N VAL A 106 -1.44 4.44 7.16
CA VAL A 106 -0.87 3.20 6.66
C VAL A 106 0.31 3.46 5.75
N GLY A 107 1.30 2.59 5.82
CA GLY A 107 2.50 2.65 5.00
C GLY A 107 3.45 1.53 5.35
N MET A 108 4.57 1.49 4.66
CA MET A 108 5.62 0.50 4.83
C MET A 108 6.89 1.18 5.32
N PRO A 109 7.71 0.50 6.14
CA PRO A 109 8.98 1.08 6.55
C PRO A 109 9.87 1.29 5.33
N CYS A 110 10.50 2.45 5.27
CA CYS A 110 11.35 2.85 4.16
C CYS A 110 12.72 3.29 4.67
N LYS A 111 13.76 2.63 4.19
CA LYS A 111 15.13 2.97 4.48
C LYS A 111 15.55 4.19 3.68
N TYR A 112 16.01 5.22 4.36
CA TYR A 112 16.47 6.47 3.76
C TYR A 112 17.47 7.15 4.66
N ASP A 113 18.69 7.35 4.19
CA ASP A 113 19.80 7.88 5.02
C ASP A 113 19.50 9.29 5.54
N ASP A 114 18.90 10.13 4.71
CA ASP A 114 18.53 11.51 5.03
C ASP A 114 17.14 11.65 5.68
N TYR A 115 16.62 10.60 6.27
CA TYR A 115 15.27 10.63 6.83
C TYR A 115 15.05 11.74 7.87
N LYS A 116 16.12 12.14 8.60
CA LYS A 116 16.04 13.21 9.59
C LYS A 116 15.80 14.59 8.99
N SER A 117 16.12 14.77 7.71
CA SER A 117 15.88 16.04 7.01
C SER A 117 14.41 16.23 6.63
N LEU A 118 13.61 15.16 6.70
CA LEU A 118 12.20 15.19 6.31
C LEU A 118 11.34 15.71 7.46
N GLU A 119 10.50 16.69 7.15
CA GLU A 119 9.55 17.23 8.11
C GLU A 119 8.38 16.28 8.31
N GLN A 120 7.99 16.06 9.57
CA GLN A 120 6.85 15.24 9.94
C GLN A 120 5.58 15.75 9.26
N ARG A 121 4.85 14.84 8.62
CA ARG A 121 3.60 15.09 7.89
C ARG A 121 3.76 15.92 6.62
N SER A 122 4.98 16.21 6.18
CA SER A 122 5.20 16.83 4.87
C SER A 122 4.84 15.89 3.72
N TRP A 123 4.48 16.46 2.59
CA TRP A 123 4.15 15.71 1.36
C TRP A 123 5.40 15.51 0.52
N ILE A 124 5.61 14.29 0.09
CA ILE A 124 6.75 13.89 -0.73
C ILE A 124 6.31 13.01 -1.89
N ASN A 125 7.03 13.12 -3.01
CA ASN A 125 7.02 12.13 -4.07
C ASN A 125 8.19 11.19 -3.84
N ILE A 126 7.91 9.92 -3.58
CA ILE A 126 8.94 8.93 -3.30
C ILE A 126 9.02 7.90 -4.40
N THR A 127 10.25 7.59 -4.81
CA THR A 127 10.57 6.43 -5.64
C THR A 127 11.40 5.49 -4.79
N ALA A 128 10.94 4.26 -4.65
CA ALA A 128 11.56 3.29 -3.77
C ALA A 128 11.52 1.88 -4.36
N LYS A 129 12.51 1.08 -3.99
CA LYS A 129 12.54 -0.35 -4.30
C LYS A 129 11.85 -1.12 -3.19
N VAL A 130 11.01 -2.08 -3.57
CA VAL A 130 10.32 -2.98 -2.65
C VAL A 130 11.13 -4.26 -2.49
N ASN A 131 11.36 -4.68 -1.24
CA ASN A 131 11.91 -6.00 -0.94
C ASN A 131 11.08 -6.64 0.16
N VAL A 132 10.84 -7.93 0.03
CA VAL A 132 10.15 -8.72 1.06
C VAL A 132 11.19 -9.25 2.02
N LYS A 133 11.08 -8.86 3.28
CA LYS A 133 12.01 -9.31 4.34
C LYS A 133 11.41 -9.16 5.72
N TYR A 134 12.08 -9.75 6.70
CA TYR A 134 11.75 -9.57 8.10
C TYR A 134 11.83 -8.11 8.51
N HIS A 135 10.83 -7.66 9.26
CA HIS A 135 10.85 -6.36 9.92
C HIS A 135 10.00 -6.41 11.20
N PRO A 136 10.47 -5.83 12.32
CA PRO A 136 9.72 -5.85 13.58
C PRO A 136 8.33 -5.24 13.52
N ILE A 137 8.09 -4.29 12.60
CA ILE A 137 6.78 -3.66 12.40
C ILE A 137 5.71 -4.68 12.02
N TYR A 138 6.08 -5.80 11.41
CA TYR A 138 5.17 -6.87 10.98
C TYR A 138 4.96 -7.96 12.02
N LYS A 139 5.56 -7.83 13.20
CA LYS A 139 5.41 -8.81 14.26
C LYS A 139 3.94 -8.93 14.69
N GLY A 140 3.41 -10.16 14.62
CA GLY A 140 2.01 -10.44 14.92
C GLY A 140 1.02 -10.03 13.81
N GLN A 141 1.49 -9.54 12.68
CA GLN A 141 0.66 -9.10 11.55
C GLN A 141 0.81 -9.98 10.31
N THR A 142 1.99 -10.51 10.08
CA THR A 142 2.28 -11.35 8.92
C THR A 142 2.99 -12.64 9.36
N PRO A 143 2.96 -13.72 8.53
CA PRO A 143 3.75 -14.92 8.80
C PRO A 143 5.25 -14.59 8.87
N ASP A 144 5.92 -15.12 9.92
CA ASP A 144 7.36 -14.93 10.14
C ASP A 144 7.80 -13.47 10.28
N SER A 145 6.87 -12.55 10.54
CA SER A 145 7.14 -11.11 10.60
C SER A 145 7.80 -10.57 9.32
N THR A 146 7.50 -11.17 8.18
CA THR A 146 7.97 -10.76 6.86
C THR A 146 6.94 -9.93 6.13
N GLY A 147 7.40 -8.95 5.40
CA GLY A 147 6.54 -8.09 4.59
C GLY A 147 7.33 -7.14 3.71
N PRO A 148 6.65 -6.27 2.97
CA PRO A 148 7.33 -5.34 2.08
C PRO A 148 8.06 -4.27 2.88
N VAL A 149 9.32 -4.08 2.56
CA VAL A 149 10.19 -3.02 3.09
C VAL A 149 10.74 -2.22 1.93
N LEU A 150 10.67 -0.91 2.03
CA LEU A 150 11.10 -0.02 0.97
C LEU A 150 12.54 0.44 1.22
N THR A 151 13.25 0.68 0.13
CA THR A 151 14.52 1.42 0.13
C THR A 151 14.36 2.60 -0.81
N ALA A 152 14.49 3.83 -0.28
CA ALA A 152 14.31 5.02 -1.07
C ALA A 152 15.40 5.15 -2.14
N ILE A 153 14.99 5.42 -3.37
CA ILE A 153 15.86 5.78 -4.48
C ILE A 153 15.88 7.29 -4.65
N SER A 154 14.72 7.92 -4.54
CA SER A 154 14.54 9.36 -4.68
C SER A 154 13.40 9.84 -3.79
N VAL A 155 13.63 10.94 -3.10
CA VAL A 155 12.62 11.63 -2.29
C VAL A 155 12.62 13.10 -2.70
N GLU A 156 11.48 13.57 -3.23
CA GLU A 156 11.30 14.94 -3.68
C GLU A 156 10.09 15.58 -2.99
N PRO A 157 10.06 16.90 -2.84
CA PRO A 157 8.86 17.58 -2.35
C PRO A 157 7.65 17.27 -3.23
N GLY A 158 6.51 17.00 -2.59
CA GLY A 158 5.25 16.75 -3.26
C GLY A 158 4.22 17.82 -2.95
N GLU A 159 3.16 17.87 -3.75
CA GLU A 159 2.05 18.78 -3.52
C GLU A 159 0.95 18.06 -2.72
N LYS A 160 0.39 18.79 -1.73
CA LYS A 160 -0.76 18.30 -0.98
C LYS A 160 -1.92 18.04 -1.95
N PRO A 161 -2.49 16.82 -1.96
CA PRO A 161 -3.64 16.51 -2.81
C PRO A 161 -4.90 17.20 -2.31
N ALA A 162 -5.94 17.24 -3.16
CA ALA A 162 -7.24 17.80 -2.80
C ALA A 162 -7.88 17.04 -1.62
N GLN A 163 -7.62 15.75 -1.49
CA GLN A 163 -8.09 14.92 -0.39
C GLN A 163 -6.91 14.30 0.36
N ASP A 164 -6.84 14.54 1.67
CA ASP A 164 -5.78 14.02 2.52
C ASP A 164 -5.93 12.51 2.78
N VAL A 165 -7.14 12.00 2.70
CA VAL A 165 -7.50 10.61 2.99
C VAL A 165 -7.80 9.87 1.70
N VAL A 166 -7.20 8.69 1.52
CA VAL A 166 -7.49 7.80 0.41
C VAL A 166 -8.41 6.66 0.85
N MET A 167 -9.05 6.02 -0.14
CA MET A 167 -9.88 4.84 0.11
C MET A 167 -9.07 3.57 -0.13
N PHE A 168 -9.42 2.50 0.58
CA PHE A 168 -8.83 1.17 0.34
C PHE A 168 -9.43 0.45 -0.87
N SER A 169 -10.52 0.95 -1.39
CA SER A 169 -11.22 0.34 -2.54
C SER A 169 -11.59 1.39 -3.59
#